data_f1db8f41478c642c81038e4a9903e4d1
#
_entry.id   f1db8f41478c642c81038e4a9903e4d1
#
_cell.length_a   1.000
_cell.length_b   1.000
_cell.length_c   1.000
_cell.angle_alpha   90.00
_cell.angle_beta   90.00
_cell.angle_gamma   90.00
#
_symmetry.space_group_name_H-M   'P 1'
#
loop_
_entity.id
_entity.type
_entity.pdbx_description
1 polymer ?
#
loop_
_entity_poly.entity_id
_entity_poly.type
_entity_poly.pdbx_seq_one_letter_code
_entity_poly.pdbx_strand_id
1 'polypeptide(L)'
;MIAPGYTDEALEILKAKKKGNYNVIEIDPNYVPAPIEHKEVFGITFEQGRNELVIDEHFFDNIVTENKEIPDSAKMDLAISMITLKYTQSNSVCYVKGGQAIGIGAGQQSRIHCTRLAGSKADNWWLRQSPQVLGLQFLDKIGRADRDNAIDLYIGEDYMDVLA
;
A
#
# COMPACT_ATOMS: atom_id res chain seq x y z
N MET A 1 8.16 -10.54 9.10
CA MET A 1 6.86 -10.97 8.50
C MET A 1 5.93 -11.36 9.63
N ILE A 2 4.66 -10.95 9.57
CA ILE A 2 3.62 -11.32 10.54
C ILE A 2 2.42 -11.79 9.72
N ALA A 3 1.85 -12.96 10.05
CA ALA A 3 0.66 -13.51 9.42
C ALA A 3 -0.05 -14.48 10.36
N PRO A 4 -1.33 -14.80 10.13
CA PRO A 4 -2.06 -15.79 10.91
C PRO A 4 -1.59 -17.23 10.73
N GLY A 5 -0.79 -17.51 9.70
CA GLY A 5 -0.23 -18.83 9.42
C GLY A 5 0.65 -18.80 8.17
N TYR A 6 1.38 -19.86 7.95
CA TYR A 6 2.30 -20.04 6.83
C TYR A 6 2.22 -21.48 6.32
N THR A 7 2.33 -21.67 5.00
CA THR A 7 2.59 -22.99 4.46
C THR A 7 4.04 -23.41 4.72
N ASP A 8 4.34 -24.71 4.67
CA ASP A 8 5.70 -25.20 4.89
C ASP A 8 6.68 -24.62 3.85
N GLU A 9 6.27 -24.51 2.59
CA GLU A 9 7.08 -23.92 1.52
C GLU A 9 7.36 -22.43 1.77
N ALA A 10 6.37 -21.68 2.26
CA ALA A 10 6.56 -20.27 2.60
C ALA A 10 7.52 -20.11 3.78
N LEU A 11 7.42 -20.99 4.79
CA LEU A 11 8.33 -20.98 5.93
C LEU A 11 9.77 -21.26 5.52
N GLU A 12 10.02 -22.23 4.64
CA GLU A 12 11.36 -22.53 4.15
C GLU A 12 11.98 -21.33 3.41
N ILE A 13 11.19 -20.66 2.55
CA ILE A 13 11.65 -19.45 1.86
C ILE A 13 11.96 -18.33 2.84
N LEU A 14 11.09 -18.11 3.85
CA LEU A 14 11.26 -17.04 4.83
C LEU A 14 12.44 -17.33 5.79
N LYS A 15 12.62 -18.58 6.23
CA LYS A 15 13.75 -18.99 7.07
C LYS A 15 15.10 -18.80 6.38
N ALA A 16 15.17 -19.00 5.07
CA ALA A 16 16.39 -18.80 4.29
C ALA A 16 16.79 -17.33 4.13
N LYS A 17 15.85 -16.38 4.34
CA LYS A 17 16.14 -14.94 4.21
C LYS A 17 17.16 -14.47 5.23
N LYS A 18 18.02 -13.52 4.80
CA LYS A 18 19.07 -12.92 5.65
C LYS A 18 19.92 -13.97 6.41
N LYS A 19 20.18 -15.12 5.77
CA LYS A 19 20.96 -16.22 6.39
C LYS A 19 20.37 -16.70 7.73
N GLY A 20 19.03 -16.78 7.82
CA GLY A 20 18.33 -17.19 9.05
C GLY A 20 18.01 -16.07 10.05
N ASN A 21 18.44 -14.85 9.79
CA ASN A 21 18.18 -13.69 10.67
C ASN A 21 16.95 -12.90 10.20
N TYR A 22 15.83 -13.60 9.95
CA TYR A 22 14.59 -12.99 9.52
C TYR A 22 13.45 -13.39 10.46
N ASN A 23 12.85 -12.43 11.13
CA ASN A 23 11.78 -12.70 12.07
C ASN A 23 10.49 -13.07 11.34
N VAL A 24 9.97 -14.25 11.67
CA VAL A 24 8.67 -14.77 11.22
C VAL A 24 7.81 -14.94 12.47
N ILE A 25 6.68 -14.26 12.52
CA ILE A 25 5.78 -14.22 13.68
C ILE A 25 4.42 -14.69 13.22
N GLU A 26 3.89 -15.70 13.90
CA GLU A 26 2.51 -16.12 13.75
C GLU A 26 1.64 -15.44 14.79
N ILE A 27 0.48 -14.93 14.38
CA ILE A 27 -0.50 -14.29 15.28
C ILE A 27 -1.74 -15.16 15.37
N ASP A 28 -2.41 -15.13 16.52
CA ASP A 28 -3.69 -15.80 16.69
C ASP A 28 -4.75 -15.15 15.78
N PRO A 29 -5.31 -15.90 14.79
CA PRO A 29 -6.34 -15.36 13.90
C PRO A 29 -7.66 -15.02 14.62
N ASN A 30 -7.87 -15.56 15.82
CA ASN A 30 -9.06 -15.33 16.63
C ASN A 30 -8.88 -14.19 17.65
N TYR A 31 -7.70 -13.56 17.67
CA TYR A 31 -7.45 -12.44 18.58
C TYR A 31 -8.40 -11.27 18.27
N VAL A 32 -9.22 -10.91 19.26
CA VAL A 32 -10.08 -9.74 19.20
C VAL A 32 -9.40 -8.60 19.97
N PRO A 33 -9.00 -7.53 19.30
CA PRO A 33 -8.39 -6.40 19.97
C PRO A 33 -9.36 -5.71 20.94
N ALA A 34 -8.83 -5.09 22.00
CA ALA A 34 -9.64 -4.27 22.88
C ALA A 34 -10.30 -3.11 22.11
N PRO A 35 -11.55 -2.71 22.48
CA PRO A 35 -12.28 -1.64 21.77
C PRO A 35 -11.62 -0.26 21.95
N ILE A 36 -10.82 -0.10 23.02
CA ILE A 36 -10.07 1.12 23.29
C ILE A 36 -8.59 0.86 23.07
N GLU A 37 -7.96 1.74 22.29
CA GLU A 37 -6.52 1.75 22.06
C GLU A 37 -5.84 2.70 23.06
N HIS A 38 -4.72 2.25 23.61
CA HIS A 38 -3.87 3.06 24.48
C HIS A 38 -2.50 3.27 23.84
N LYS A 39 -2.00 4.49 23.92
CA LYS A 39 -0.65 4.82 23.51
C LYS A 39 0.01 5.71 24.55
N GLU A 40 1.09 5.24 25.15
CA GLU A 40 1.90 6.03 26.08
C GLU A 40 3.01 6.77 25.36
N VAL A 41 3.11 8.07 25.60
CA VAL A 41 4.17 8.95 25.10
C VAL A 41 4.60 9.89 26.21
N PHE A 42 5.85 9.82 26.62
CA PHE A 42 6.44 10.65 27.70
C PHE A 42 5.62 10.62 29.02
N GLY A 43 5.10 9.45 29.40
CA GLY A 43 4.30 9.28 30.61
C GLY A 43 2.86 9.79 30.50
N ILE A 44 2.42 10.20 29.33
CA ILE A 44 1.02 10.56 29.04
C ILE A 44 0.39 9.42 28.26
N THR A 45 -0.73 8.92 28.76
CA THR A 45 -1.51 7.88 28.07
C THR A 45 -2.61 8.53 27.23
N PHE A 46 -2.59 8.27 25.94
CA PHE A 46 -3.66 8.61 25.02
C PHE A 46 -4.61 7.43 24.90
N GLU A 47 -5.89 7.71 24.99
CA GLU A 47 -6.97 6.73 24.79
C GLU A 47 -7.84 7.16 23.63
N GLN A 48 -8.19 6.20 22.76
CA GLN A 48 -9.15 6.43 21.68
C GLN A 48 -9.91 5.14 21.35
N GLY A 49 -11.14 5.31 20.86
CA GLY A 49 -11.89 4.19 20.30
C GLY A 49 -11.21 3.63 19.06
N ARG A 50 -11.14 2.31 18.97
CA ARG A 50 -10.64 1.63 17.77
C ARG A 50 -11.54 1.94 16.58
N ASN A 51 -10.95 2.08 15.41
CA ASN A 51 -11.71 2.15 14.16
C ASN A 51 -12.25 0.76 13.80
N GLU A 52 -13.50 0.50 14.17
CA GLU A 52 -14.19 -0.78 13.95
C GLU A 52 -15.05 -0.78 12.69
N LEU A 53 -14.89 0.23 11.81
CA LEU A 53 -15.65 0.31 10.56
C LEU A 53 -15.49 -1.00 9.75
N VAL A 54 -16.60 -1.67 9.50
CA VAL A 54 -16.68 -2.83 8.64
C VAL A 54 -16.92 -2.36 7.20
N ILE A 55 -16.10 -2.81 6.28
CA ILE A 55 -16.21 -2.48 4.85
C ILE A 55 -16.69 -3.74 4.15
N ASP A 56 -17.99 -3.88 4.05
CA ASP A 56 -18.70 -4.99 3.41
C ASP A 56 -19.57 -4.49 2.24
N GLU A 57 -20.39 -5.36 1.69
CA GLU A 57 -21.30 -5.04 0.59
C GLU A 57 -22.32 -3.95 0.92
N HIS A 58 -22.74 -3.84 2.18
CA HIS A 58 -23.72 -2.84 2.65
C HIS A 58 -23.14 -1.43 2.70
N PHE A 59 -21.80 -1.30 2.65
CA PHE A 59 -21.15 0.00 2.60
C PHE A 59 -21.55 0.84 1.39
N PHE A 60 -22.01 0.18 0.32
CA PHE A 60 -22.41 0.82 -0.93
C PHE A 60 -23.93 0.98 -1.13
N ASP A 61 -24.74 0.69 -0.11
CA ASP A 61 -26.20 0.75 -0.22
C ASP A 61 -26.74 2.17 -0.35
N ASN A 62 -26.03 3.18 0.19
CA ASN A 62 -26.44 4.57 0.14
C ASN A 62 -25.64 5.38 -0.88
N ILE A 63 -26.05 5.32 -2.15
CA ILE A 63 -25.43 6.10 -3.22
C ILE A 63 -26.09 7.48 -3.30
N VAL A 64 -25.35 8.53 -2.96
CA VAL A 64 -25.85 9.92 -2.89
C VAL A 64 -25.58 10.73 -4.14
N THR A 65 -24.76 10.23 -5.08
CA THR A 65 -24.44 10.87 -6.36
C THR A 65 -25.64 10.83 -7.32
N GLU A 66 -25.62 11.69 -8.36
CA GLU A 66 -26.64 11.70 -9.41
C GLU A 66 -26.69 10.35 -10.14
N ASN A 67 -25.54 9.85 -10.58
CA ASN A 67 -25.42 8.49 -11.09
C ASN A 67 -25.47 7.50 -9.93
N LYS A 68 -26.44 6.59 -9.95
CA LYS A 68 -26.67 5.56 -8.93
C LYS A 68 -26.01 4.22 -9.24
N GLU A 69 -25.39 4.09 -10.41
CA GLU A 69 -24.77 2.85 -10.85
C GLU A 69 -23.30 2.81 -10.49
N ILE A 70 -22.87 1.79 -9.73
CA ILE A 70 -21.48 1.49 -9.45
C ILE A 70 -21.17 0.11 -10.04
N PRO A 71 -20.33 -0.01 -11.06
CA PRO A 71 -19.89 -1.30 -11.59
C PRO A 71 -19.23 -2.16 -10.49
N ASP A 72 -19.40 -3.48 -10.56
CA ASP A 72 -18.84 -4.39 -9.55
C ASP A 72 -17.30 -4.29 -9.46
N SER A 73 -16.63 -4.05 -10.59
CA SER A 73 -15.16 -3.78 -10.59
C SER A 73 -14.81 -2.52 -9.80
N ALA A 74 -15.64 -1.48 -9.86
CA ALA A 74 -15.43 -0.26 -9.08
C ALA A 74 -15.74 -0.46 -7.60
N LYS A 75 -16.72 -1.29 -7.24
CA LYS A 75 -17.00 -1.64 -5.83
C LYS A 75 -15.82 -2.33 -5.19
N MET A 76 -15.20 -3.29 -5.90
CA MET A 76 -13.98 -3.96 -5.44
C MET A 76 -12.84 -2.97 -5.19
N ASP A 77 -12.58 -2.09 -6.15
CA ASP A 77 -11.53 -1.07 -6.03
C ASP A 77 -11.82 -0.09 -4.89
N LEU A 78 -13.07 0.33 -4.72
CA LEU A 78 -13.50 1.19 -3.62
C LEU A 78 -13.34 0.49 -2.26
N ALA A 79 -13.74 -0.77 -2.14
CA ALA A 79 -13.56 -1.53 -0.89
C ALA A 79 -12.08 -1.63 -0.51
N ILE A 80 -11.21 -1.95 -1.46
CA ILE A 80 -9.76 -2.02 -1.24
C ILE A 80 -9.20 -0.64 -0.86
N SER A 81 -9.67 0.45 -1.50
CA SER A 81 -9.24 1.79 -1.13
C SER A 81 -9.63 2.15 0.30
N MET A 82 -10.86 1.82 0.72
CA MET A 82 -11.34 2.07 2.07
C MET A 82 -10.58 1.26 3.12
N ILE A 83 -10.32 -0.02 2.87
CA ILE A 83 -9.49 -0.87 3.73
C ILE A 83 -8.07 -0.29 3.85
N THR A 84 -7.47 0.10 2.72
CA THR A 84 -6.14 0.71 2.70
C THR A 84 -6.11 1.98 3.55
N LEU A 85 -7.09 2.88 3.36
CA LEU A 85 -7.14 4.16 4.09
C LEU A 85 -7.49 3.99 5.57
N LYS A 86 -8.27 2.96 5.94
CA LYS A 86 -8.55 2.62 7.35
C LYS A 86 -7.27 2.45 8.17
N TYR A 87 -6.23 1.87 7.55
CA TYR A 87 -4.94 1.59 8.20
C TYR A 87 -3.83 2.56 7.80
N THR A 88 -4.17 3.66 7.14
CA THR A 88 -3.20 4.65 6.66
C THR A 88 -3.32 5.93 7.46
N GLN A 89 -2.17 6.50 7.83
CA GLN A 89 -2.14 7.74 8.60
C GLN A 89 -2.70 8.93 7.82
N SER A 90 -3.61 9.65 8.43
CA SER A 90 -4.20 10.90 7.91
C SER A 90 -3.16 12.04 7.79
N ASN A 91 -3.37 12.98 6.91
CA ASN A 91 -4.29 12.94 5.78
C ASN A 91 -3.81 11.90 4.77
N SER A 92 -4.75 11.25 4.10
CA SER A 92 -4.40 10.19 3.17
C SER A 92 -5.34 10.14 1.96
N VAL A 93 -4.80 9.72 0.82
CA VAL A 93 -5.51 9.47 -0.44
C VAL A 93 -4.95 8.19 -1.04
N CYS A 94 -5.81 7.39 -1.67
CA CYS A 94 -5.44 6.15 -2.32
C CYS A 94 -6.04 6.06 -3.72
N TYR A 95 -5.24 5.64 -4.69
CA TYR A 95 -5.68 5.22 -6.03
C TYR A 95 -5.63 3.71 -6.10
N VAL A 96 -6.73 3.12 -6.53
CA VAL A 96 -6.87 1.66 -6.67
C VAL A 96 -7.29 1.33 -8.10
N LYS A 97 -6.75 0.27 -8.65
CA LYS A 97 -7.07 -0.23 -9.99
C LYS A 97 -6.98 -1.74 -10.03
N GLY A 98 -8.07 -2.40 -10.46
CA GLY A 98 -8.10 -3.85 -10.65
C GLY A 98 -7.75 -4.64 -9.40
N GLY A 99 -8.26 -4.22 -8.23
CA GLY A 99 -8.00 -4.88 -6.96
C GLY A 99 -6.62 -4.57 -6.33
N GLN A 100 -5.89 -3.58 -6.84
CA GLN A 100 -4.57 -3.21 -6.33
C GLN A 100 -4.48 -1.72 -6.00
N ALA A 101 -3.97 -1.38 -4.81
CA ALA A 101 -3.60 -0.02 -4.47
C ALA A 101 -2.33 0.37 -5.23
N ILE A 102 -2.46 1.25 -6.22
CA ILE A 102 -1.38 1.64 -7.14
C ILE A 102 -0.68 2.93 -6.72
N GLY A 103 -1.31 3.73 -5.85
CA GLY A 103 -0.70 4.95 -5.31
C GLY A 103 -1.33 5.34 -3.99
N ILE A 104 -0.51 5.54 -2.96
CA ILE A 104 -0.95 5.95 -1.63
C ILE A 104 -0.14 7.18 -1.20
N GLY A 105 -0.84 8.27 -0.91
CA GLY A 105 -0.30 9.45 -0.27
C GLY A 105 -0.80 9.53 1.16
N ALA A 106 0.11 9.57 2.13
CA ALA A 106 -0.21 9.46 3.54
C ALA A 106 0.60 10.43 4.40
N GLY A 107 0.05 10.82 5.55
CA GLY A 107 0.75 11.61 6.55
C GLY A 107 1.11 13.04 6.11
N GLN A 108 0.47 13.57 5.07
CA GLN A 108 0.74 14.91 4.57
C GLN A 108 -0.12 15.96 5.27
N GLN A 109 0.37 17.19 5.33
CA GLN A 109 -0.33 18.32 5.97
C GLN A 109 -1.63 18.71 5.25
N SER A 110 -1.74 18.47 3.95
CA SER A 110 -2.94 18.78 3.18
C SER A 110 -3.37 17.64 2.26
N ARG A 111 -4.69 17.57 1.98
CA ARG A 111 -5.24 16.59 1.04
C ARG A 111 -4.73 16.79 -0.38
N ILE A 112 -4.42 18.03 -0.78
CA ILE A 112 -3.81 18.31 -2.08
C ILE A 112 -2.45 17.63 -2.19
N HIS A 113 -1.61 17.72 -1.16
CA HIS A 113 -0.31 17.05 -1.15
C HIS A 113 -0.45 15.52 -1.12
N CYS A 114 -1.43 14.99 -0.37
CA CYS A 114 -1.74 13.55 -0.40
C CYS A 114 -2.14 13.10 -1.81
N THR A 115 -3.00 13.87 -2.48
CA THR A 115 -3.47 13.55 -3.85
C THR A 115 -2.31 13.57 -4.84
N ARG A 116 -1.45 14.59 -4.79
CA ARG A 116 -0.26 14.67 -5.66
C ARG A 116 0.68 13.50 -5.43
N LEU A 117 0.99 13.19 -4.17
CA LEU A 117 1.88 12.08 -3.83
C LEU A 117 1.30 10.72 -4.27
N ALA A 118 0.01 10.50 -4.03
CA ALA A 118 -0.68 9.30 -4.47
C ALA A 118 -0.71 9.20 -6.00
N GLY A 119 -0.98 10.32 -6.70
CA GLY A 119 -0.99 10.40 -8.16
C GLY A 119 0.37 10.08 -8.74
N SER A 120 1.43 10.72 -8.26
CA SER A 120 2.81 10.45 -8.71
C SER A 120 3.19 8.96 -8.56
N LYS A 121 2.79 8.33 -7.45
CA LYS A 121 3.02 6.89 -7.27
C LYS A 121 2.20 6.03 -8.24
N ALA A 122 0.96 6.43 -8.54
CA ALA A 122 0.14 5.74 -9.52
C ALA A 122 0.71 5.88 -10.94
N ASP A 123 1.22 7.05 -11.29
CA ASP A 123 1.90 7.30 -12.57
C ASP A 123 3.15 6.41 -12.68
N ASN A 124 3.99 6.37 -11.65
CA ASN A 124 5.16 5.49 -11.62
C ASN A 124 4.75 4.01 -11.74
N TRP A 125 3.66 3.60 -11.09
CA TRP A 125 3.16 2.23 -11.22
C TRP A 125 2.82 1.89 -12.68
N TRP A 126 2.17 2.81 -13.41
CA TRP A 126 1.87 2.64 -14.82
C TRP A 126 3.12 2.66 -15.71
N LEU A 127 4.01 3.62 -15.50
CA LEU A 127 5.25 3.77 -16.27
C LEU A 127 6.15 2.54 -16.14
N ARG A 128 6.24 1.96 -14.93
CA ARG A 128 7.02 0.73 -14.69
C ARG A 128 6.50 -0.49 -15.47
N GLN A 129 5.28 -0.43 -15.99
CA GLN A 129 4.67 -1.50 -16.80
C GLN A 129 4.76 -1.22 -18.31
N SER A 130 5.37 -0.11 -18.69
CA SER A 130 5.56 0.22 -20.10
C SER A 130 6.51 -0.79 -20.79
N PRO A 131 6.31 -1.05 -22.09
CA PRO A 131 7.21 -1.94 -22.83
C PRO A 131 8.67 -1.51 -22.78
N GLN A 132 8.93 -0.20 -22.71
CA GLN A 132 10.28 0.35 -22.61
C GLN A 132 10.95 -0.07 -21.29
N VAL A 133 10.26 0.05 -20.16
CA VAL A 133 10.79 -0.34 -18.85
C VAL A 133 10.93 -1.85 -18.73
N LEU A 134 9.93 -2.60 -19.21
CA LEU A 134 9.97 -4.07 -19.19
C LEU A 134 11.07 -4.64 -20.10
N GLY A 135 11.44 -3.90 -21.13
CA GLY A 135 12.53 -4.25 -22.07
C GLY A 135 13.94 -3.85 -21.62
N LEU A 136 14.11 -3.16 -20.48
CA LEU A 136 15.41 -2.75 -19.98
C LEU A 136 16.32 -3.95 -19.73
N GLN A 137 17.54 -3.88 -20.30
CA GLN A 137 18.56 -4.89 -20.09
C GLN A 137 19.48 -4.45 -18.96
N PHE A 138 19.63 -5.30 -17.96
CA PHE A 138 20.50 -5.05 -16.80
C PHE A 138 21.76 -5.91 -16.90
N LEU A 139 22.86 -5.40 -16.38
CA LEU A 139 24.08 -6.16 -16.26
C LEU A 139 23.87 -7.38 -15.33
N ASP A 140 24.59 -8.47 -15.60
CA ASP A 140 24.59 -9.64 -14.72
C ASP A 140 24.99 -9.25 -13.30
N LYS A 141 24.34 -9.89 -12.31
CA LYS A 141 24.62 -9.70 -10.88
C LYS A 141 24.16 -8.36 -10.27
N ILE A 142 23.44 -7.51 -10.99
CA ILE A 142 22.83 -6.32 -10.42
C ILE A 142 21.80 -6.72 -9.36
N GLY A 143 21.91 -6.15 -8.17
CA GLY A 143 20.96 -6.36 -7.08
C GLY A 143 19.58 -5.78 -7.37
N ARG A 144 18.56 -6.33 -6.71
CA ARG A 144 17.17 -5.84 -6.88
C ARG A 144 17.04 -4.35 -6.59
N ALA A 145 17.68 -3.86 -5.51
CA ALA A 145 17.61 -2.44 -5.13
C ALA A 145 18.18 -1.53 -6.22
N ASP A 146 19.31 -1.91 -6.82
CA ASP A 146 19.95 -1.12 -7.88
C ASP A 146 19.10 -1.12 -9.15
N ARG A 147 18.48 -2.26 -9.47
CA ARG A 147 17.52 -2.34 -10.58
C ARG A 147 16.32 -1.44 -10.38
N ASP A 148 15.72 -1.47 -9.17
CA ASP A 148 14.57 -0.65 -8.82
C ASP A 148 14.93 0.85 -8.90
N ASN A 149 16.10 1.24 -8.38
CA ASN A 149 16.58 2.62 -8.47
C ASN A 149 16.83 3.07 -9.92
N ALA A 150 17.45 2.21 -10.75
CA ALA A 150 17.67 2.51 -12.15
C ALA A 150 16.36 2.70 -12.93
N ILE A 151 15.34 1.88 -12.62
CA ILE A 151 14.00 2.04 -13.21
C ILE A 151 13.38 3.37 -12.76
N ASP A 152 13.45 3.70 -11.48
CA ASP A 152 12.88 4.95 -10.96
C ASP A 152 13.55 6.19 -11.58
N LEU A 153 14.87 6.16 -11.78
CA LEU A 153 15.57 7.22 -12.50
C LEU A 153 15.17 7.28 -13.99
N TYR A 154 14.99 6.12 -14.62
CA TYR A 154 14.60 6.05 -16.04
C TYR A 154 13.19 6.61 -16.30
N ILE A 155 12.25 6.39 -15.39
CA ILE A 155 10.86 6.88 -15.52
C ILE A 155 10.64 8.26 -14.90
N GLY A 156 11.60 8.76 -14.09
CA GLY A 156 11.53 10.06 -13.45
C GLY A 156 11.82 11.21 -14.44
N GLU A 157 11.52 12.42 -14.02
CA GLU A 157 11.83 13.63 -14.79
C GLU A 157 13.30 14.05 -14.64
N ASP A 158 14.00 13.49 -13.68
CA ASP A 158 15.39 13.84 -13.34
C ASP A 158 16.39 13.57 -14.46
N TYR A 159 16.04 12.70 -15.42
CA TYR A 159 16.90 12.44 -16.59
C TYR A 159 17.04 13.67 -17.51
N MET A 160 16.09 14.59 -17.46
CA MET A 160 16.12 15.81 -18.28
C MET A 160 17.28 16.73 -17.90
N ASP A 161 17.79 16.60 -16.66
CA ASP A 161 18.91 17.40 -16.17
C ASP A 161 20.28 16.84 -16.60
N VAL A 162 20.32 15.62 -17.13
CA VAL A 162 21.55 14.91 -17.51
C VAL A 162 21.63 14.54 -19.00
N LEU A 163 20.55 14.74 -19.74
CA LEU A 163 20.52 14.56 -21.20
C LEU A 163 20.48 15.93 -21.87
N ALA A 164 21.51 16.18 -22.68
CA ALA A 164 21.60 17.39 -23.49
C ALA A 164 20.76 17.29 -24.77
#